data_d61583fa4a1424d3495e9215058db607
#
_entry.id   d61583fa4a1424d3495e9215058db607
#
_cell.length_a   1.000
_cell.length_b   1.000
_cell.length_c   1.000
_cell.angle_alpha   90.00
_cell.angle_beta   90.00
_cell.angle_gamma   90.00
#
_symmetry.space_group_name_H-M   'P 1'
#
loop_
_entity.id
_entity.type
_entity.pdbx_description
1 polymer ?
#
loop_
_entity_poly.entity_id
_entity_poly.type
_entity_poly.pdbx_seq_one_letter_code
_entity_poly.pdbx_strand_id
1 'polypeptide(L)'
;MDNISAMSKQQLNEVKIILTDIDDTLTTDGRLKSNAYSALENLSNSGFIVIPVTGRCAGLCDHIARMWPVNGVVGENGAFFFSYNHESKKMQQTYCQTTIERKENHLALHDIKNSILKNVSGSALASDQDYRHTDLAIDFAEDVSLLSPEKIKDIVKIAEKAGAMAKVSSIHINCWIGSHNKLSTSLSTLDQVFGISKSNIQNEVLFIGDSPNDSMMFDYFAKSVGVANVMNCIDELNQPPKYITSKHSGDGFVELADLLLRR
;
A
#
# COMPACT_ATOMS: atom_id res chain seq x y z
N MET A 1 -21.44 -0.46 3.33
CA MET A 1 -20.66 -1.38 2.46
C MET A 1 -21.59 -2.46 1.91
N ASP A 2 -21.64 -2.59 0.61
CA ASP A 2 -22.35 -3.68 -0.03
C ASP A 2 -21.39 -4.84 -0.30
N ASN A 3 -21.92 -6.08 -0.42
CA ASN A 3 -21.07 -7.19 -0.87
C ASN A 3 -20.61 -6.95 -2.32
N ILE A 4 -19.39 -7.37 -2.70
CA ILE A 4 -18.86 -7.19 -4.07
C ILE A 4 -19.78 -7.78 -5.15
N SER A 5 -20.61 -8.78 -4.84
CA SER A 5 -21.60 -9.34 -5.75
C SER A 5 -22.70 -8.35 -6.15
N ALA A 6 -22.86 -7.24 -5.43
CA ALA A 6 -23.77 -6.16 -5.77
C ALA A 6 -23.25 -5.21 -6.85
N MET A 7 -21.96 -5.32 -7.22
CA MET A 7 -21.42 -4.55 -8.34
C MET A 7 -22.14 -4.92 -9.64
N SER A 8 -22.63 -3.90 -10.35
CA SER A 8 -23.32 -4.12 -11.62
C SER A 8 -22.34 -4.61 -12.71
N LYS A 9 -22.86 -5.32 -13.72
CA LYS A 9 -22.05 -5.72 -14.89
C LYS A 9 -21.38 -4.52 -15.56
N GLN A 10 -22.03 -3.37 -15.60
CA GLN A 10 -21.47 -2.16 -16.15
C GLN A 10 -20.24 -1.73 -15.34
N GLN A 11 -20.35 -1.64 -14.02
CA GLN A 11 -19.25 -1.26 -13.14
C GLN A 11 -18.04 -2.20 -13.29
N LEU A 12 -18.30 -3.52 -13.38
CA LEU A 12 -17.26 -4.53 -13.57
C LEU A 12 -16.58 -4.38 -14.94
N ASN A 13 -17.33 -4.17 -16.02
CA ASN A 13 -16.81 -4.01 -17.39
C ASN A 13 -15.97 -2.75 -17.57
N GLU A 14 -16.23 -1.70 -16.81
CA GLU A 14 -15.48 -0.44 -16.85
C GLU A 14 -14.10 -0.56 -16.19
N VAL A 15 -13.90 -1.49 -15.23
CA VAL A 15 -12.62 -1.64 -14.53
C VAL A 15 -11.54 -2.09 -15.50
N LYS A 16 -10.46 -1.33 -15.56
CA LYS A 16 -9.24 -1.64 -16.32
C LYS A 16 -8.01 -1.75 -15.41
N ILE A 17 -8.02 -1.05 -14.29
CA ILE A 17 -6.90 -0.93 -13.38
C ILE A 17 -7.33 -1.33 -11.98
N ILE A 18 -6.50 -2.13 -11.35
CA ILE A 18 -6.66 -2.59 -9.98
C ILE A 18 -5.47 -2.08 -9.16
N LEU A 19 -5.75 -1.20 -8.22
CA LEU A 19 -4.81 -0.82 -7.18
C LEU A 19 -5.09 -1.71 -5.97
N THR A 20 -4.08 -2.35 -5.41
CA THR A 20 -4.25 -3.28 -4.29
C THR A 20 -3.23 -3.04 -3.20
N ASP A 21 -3.65 -3.01 -1.94
CA ASP A 21 -2.71 -3.17 -0.84
C ASP A 21 -2.10 -4.59 -0.86
N ILE A 22 -1.02 -4.82 -0.13
CA ILE A 22 -0.32 -6.12 -0.07
C ILE A 22 -0.64 -6.85 1.23
N ASP A 23 -0.31 -6.24 2.37
CA ASP A 23 -0.34 -6.92 3.66
C ASP A 23 -1.78 -7.12 4.12
N ASP A 24 -2.14 -8.37 4.43
CA ASP A 24 -3.51 -8.78 4.79
C ASP A 24 -4.61 -8.44 3.77
N THR A 25 -4.19 -8.05 2.55
CA THR A 25 -5.07 -7.88 1.37
C THR A 25 -4.73 -8.90 0.28
N LEU A 26 -3.49 -8.90 -0.25
CA LEU A 26 -2.95 -9.94 -1.15
C LEU A 26 -2.34 -11.11 -0.37
N THR A 27 -1.69 -10.79 0.74
CA THR A 27 -1.10 -11.79 1.63
C THR A 27 -2.11 -12.25 2.67
N THR A 28 -1.85 -13.40 3.27
CA THR A 28 -2.57 -13.95 4.43
C THR A 28 -1.53 -14.38 5.45
N ASP A 29 -1.59 -13.84 6.66
CA ASP A 29 -0.61 -14.12 7.73
C ASP A 29 0.83 -13.88 7.22
N GLY A 30 1.07 -12.75 6.57
CA GLY A 30 2.37 -12.35 6.01
C GLY A 30 2.85 -13.14 4.79
N ARG A 31 2.04 -14.04 4.22
CA ARG A 31 2.43 -14.92 3.11
C ARG A 31 1.55 -14.73 1.88
N LEU A 32 2.18 -14.59 0.72
CA LEU A 32 1.48 -14.65 -0.56
C LEU A 32 1.19 -16.12 -0.90
N LYS A 33 -0.09 -16.50 -0.79
CA LYS A 33 -0.54 -17.86 -1.13
C LYS A 33 -0.61 -18.05 -2.65
N SER A 34 -0.49 -19.30 -3.11
CA SER A 34 -0.49 -19.65 -4.53
C SER A 34 -1.77 -19.22 -5.25
N ASN A 35 -2.92 -19.30 -4.63
CA ASN A 35 -4.19 -18.86 -5.21
C ASN A 35 -4.25 -17.35 -5.44
N ALA A 36 -3.72 -16.53 -4.51
CA ALA A 36 -3.64 -15.08 -4.69
C ALA A 36 -2.64 -14.70 -5.79
N TYR A 37 -1.48 -15.39 -5.87
CA TYR A 37 -0.53 -15.19 -6.96
C TYR A 37 -1.15 -15.58 -8.32
N SER A 38 -1.84 -16.72 -8.40
CA SER A 38 -2.52 -17.15 -9.62
C SER A 38 -3.64 -16.17 -10.02
N ALA A 39 -4.34 -15.56 -9.07
CA ALA A 39 -5.33 -14.52 -9.35
C ALA A 39 -4.70 -13.27 -9.96
N LEU A 40 -3.53 -12.81 -9.44
CA LEU A 40 -2.74 -11.73 -10.05
C LEU A 40 -2.36 -12.06 -11.50
N GLU A 41 -1.83 -13.28 -11.73
CA GLU A 41 -1.41 -13.72 -13.07
C GLU A 41 -2.60 -13.79 -14.04
N ASN A 42 -3.73 -14.30 -13.61
CA ASN A 42 -4.95 -14.38 -14.43
C ASN A 42 -5.49 -12.99 -14.79
N LEU A 43 -5.47 -12.04 -13.85
CA LEU A 43 -5.86 -10.65 -14.12
C LEU A 43 -4.90 -10.00 -15.12
N SER A 44 -3.60 -10.14 -14.93
CA SER A 44 -2.58 -9.62 -15.85
C SER A 44 -2.74 -10.20 -17.26
N ASN A 45 -2.90 -11.53 -17.38
CA ASN A 45 -3.11 -12.21 -18.64
C ASN A 45 -4.43 -11.84 -19.34
N SER A 46 -5.41 -11.36 -18.57
CA SER A 46 -6.70 -10.87 -19.09
C SER A 46 -6.67 -9.37 -19.44
N GLY A 47 -5.49 -8.74 -19.39
CA GLY A 47 -5.27 -7.36 -19.82
C GLY A 47 -5.59 -6.30 -18.76
N PHE A 48 -5.80 -6.69 -17.49
CA PHE A 48 -5.89 -5.71 -16.41
C PHE A 48 -4.51 -5.15 -16.07
N ILE A 49 -4.47 -3.86 -15.77
CA ILE A 49 -3.31 -3.23 -15.13
C ILE A 49 -3.44 -3.45 -13.63
N VAL A 50 -2.47 -4.14 -13.02
CA VAL A 50 -2.46 -4.39 -11.57
C VAL A 50 -1.26 -3.69 -10.95
N ILE A 51 -1.50 -2.87 -9.93
CA ILE A 51 -0.49 -2.06 -9.25
C ILE A 51 -0.65 -2.24 -7.74
N PRO A 52 0.23 -2.98 -7.07
CA PRO A 52 0.32 -2.96 -5.61
C PRO A 52 0.69 -1.57 -5.08
N VAL A 53 0.07 -1.18 -3.94
CA VAL A 53 0.28 0.10 -3.27
C VAL A 53 0.51 -0.16 -1.79
N THR A 54 1.75 -0.07 -1.33
CA THR A 54 2.16 -0.63 -0.04
C THR A 54 3.05 0.30 0.78
N GLY A 55 3.13 0.05 2.09
CA GLY A 55 4.15 0.61 2.98
C GLY A 55 5.47 -0.19 3.02
N ARG A 56 5.59 -1.28 2.25
CA ARG A 56 6.78 -2.12 2.20
C ARG A 56 7.98 -1.37 1.58
N CYS A 57 9.19 -1.81 1.96
CA CYS A 57 10.47 -1.21 1.61
C CYS A 57 10.77 -1.27 0.10
N ALA A 58 11.66 -0.39 -0.36
CA ALA A 58 12.07 -0.29 -1.76
C ALA A 58 12.71 -1.59 -2.29
N GLY A 59 13.47 -2.31 -1.47
CA GLY A 59 14.05 -3.59 -1.86
C GLY A 59 13.01 -4.65 -2.20
N LEU A 60 11.93 -4.75 -1.41
CA LEU A 60 10.82 -5.65 -1.72
C LEU A 60 10.04 -5.16 -2.95
N CYS A 61 9.84 -3.85 -3.09
CA CYS A 61 9.17 -3.27 -4.26
C CYS A 61 9.95 -3.51 -5.57
N ASP A 62 11.30 -3.47 -5.54
CA ASP A 62 12.14 -3.86 -6.69
C ASP A 62 11.90 -5.33 -7.06
N HIS A 63 11.88 -6.23 -6.07
CA HIS A 63 11.58 -7.65 -6.28
C HIS A 63 10.17 -7.85 -6.89
N ILE A 64 9.16 -7.21 -6.32
CA ILE A 64 7.76 -7.30 -6.80
C ILE A 64 7.67 -6.83 -8.25
N ALA A 65 8.22 -5.66 -8.57
CA ALA A 65 8.16 -5.11 -9.92
C ALA A 65 8.83 -6.02 -10.98
N ARG A 66 9.86 -6.81 -10.58
CA ARG A 66 10.56 -7.73 -11.47
C ARG A 66 9.90 -9.09 -11.60
N MET A 67 9.32 -9.61 -10.51
CA MET A 67 9.01 -11.04 -10.39
C MET A 67 7.51 -11.34 -10.34
N TRP A 68 6.68 -10.37 -9.93
CA TRP A 68 5.24 -10.58 -9.88
C TRP A 68 4.59 -10.19 -11.20
N PRO A 69 3.41 -10.76 -11.53
CA PRO A 69 2.65 -10.41 -12.72
C PRO A 69 1.88 -9.09 -12.52
N VAL A 70 2.63 -7.99 -12.33
CA VAL A 70 2.11 -6.64 -12.04
C VAL A 70 2.76 -5.60 -12.97
N ASN A 71 2.11 -4.46 -13.15
CA ASN A 71 2.58 -3.40 -14.04
C ASN A 71 3.53 -2.40 -13.36
N GLY A 72 3.76 -2.58 -12.08
CA GLY A 72 4.62 -1.79 -11.22
C GLY A 72 4.10 -1.80 -9.81
N VAL A 73 4.75 -1.06 -8.90
CA VAL A 73 4.40 -1.00 -7.48
C VAL A 73 4.65 0.40 -6.92
N VAL A 74 3.70 0.91 -6.16
CA VAL A 74 3.85 2.11 -5.33
C VAL A 74 4.31 1.67 -3.96
N GLY A 75 5.48 2.14 -3.52
CA GLY A 75 6.11 1.69 -2.27
C GLY A 75 6.30 2.80 -1.25
N GLU A 76 6.72 2.39 -0.04
CA GLU A 76 6.99 3.25 1.12
C GLU A 76 5.90 4.33 1.30
N ASN A 77 4.63 3.88 1.38
CA ASN A 77 3.44 4.71 1.55
C ASN A 77 3.25 5.82 0.48
N GLY A 78 3.76 5.58 -0.73
CA GLY A 78 3.65 6.53 -1.84
C GLY A 78 4.90 7.34 -2.12
N ALA A 79 6.05 6.98 -1.60
CA ALA A 79 7.30 7.69 -1.86
C ALA A 79 7.81 7.55 -3.29
N PHE A 80 7.45 6.46 -3.95
CA PHE A 80 7.91 6.15 -5.31
C PHE A 80 6.94 5.20 -6.03
N PHE A 81 7.13 5.14 -7.35
CA PHE A 81 6.61 4.09 -8.23
C PHE A 81 7.77 3.39 -8.93
N PHE A 82 7.82 2.06 -8.82
CA PHE A 82 8.79 1.20 -9.52
C PHE A 82 8.08 0.33 -10.55
N SER A 83 8.63 0.23 -11.76
CA SER A 83 8.17 -0.69 -12.78
C SER A 83 9.34 -1.31 -13.54
N TYR A 84 9.19 -2.55 -13.97
CA TYR A 84 10.22 -3.25 -14.72
C TYR A 84 9.76 -3.54 -16.14
N ASN A 85 10.51 -3.03 -17.12
CA ASN A 85 10.25 -3.33 -18.53
C ASN A 85 10.98 -4.62 -18.91
N HIS A 86 10.24 -5.70 -19.16
CA HIS A 86 10.77 -7.02 -19.46
C HIS A 86 11.45 -7.11 -20.84
N GLU A 87 11.05 -6.27 -21.82
CA GLU A 87 11.65 -6.24 -23.15
C GLU A 87 13.02 -5.57 -23.12
N SER A 88 13.11 -4.36 -22.55
CA SER A 88 14.36 -3.62 -22.41
C SER A 88 15.23 -4.09 -21.24
N LYS A 89 14.70 -4.92 -20.33
CA LYS A 89 15.31 -5.40 -19.08
C LYS A 89 15.79 -4.25 -18.18
N LYS A 90 14.97 -3.20 -18.07
CA LYS A 90 15.29 -2.01 -17.27
C LYS A 90 14.26 -1.77 -16.18
N MET A 91 14.77 -1.50 -14.99
CA MET A 91 13.99 -0.96 -13.89
C MET A 91 13.82 0.55 -14.08
N GLN A 92 12.57 1.02 -13.99
CA GLN A 92 12.22 2.43 -13.89
C GLN A 92 11.86 2.74 -12.45
N GLN A 93 12.48 3.77 -11.89
CA GLN A 93 12.27 4.22 -10.52
C GLN A 93 11.89 5.70 -10.54
N THR A 94 10.64 6.00 -10.25
CA THR A 94 10.12 7.36 -10.18
C THR A 94 9.84 7.70 -8.72
N TYR A 95 10.54 8.68 -8.17
CA TYR A 95 10.36 9.15 -6.80
C TYR A 95 9.55 10.44 -6.76
N CYS A 96 8.75 10.63 -5.71
CA CYS A 96 8.02 11.88 -5.48
C CYS A 96 8.95 13.04 -5.10
N GLN A 97 10.13 12.73 -4.56
CA GLN A 97 11.12 13.68 -4.10
C GLN A 97 12.39 13.61 -4.93
N THR A 98 13.05 14.75 -5.10
CA THR A 98 14.36 14.83 -5.74
C THR A 98 15.43 14.10 -4.92
N THR A 99 16.58 13.80 -5.56
CA THR A 99 17.71 13.17 -4.86
C THR A 99 18.26 14.04 -3.73
N ILE A 100 18.18 15.38 -3.86
CA ILE A 100 18.63 16.31 -2.82
C ILE A 100 17.69 16.24 -1.62
N GLU A 101 16.38 16.39 -1.83
CA GLU A 101 15.37 16.30 -0.77
C GLU A 101 15.46 14.96 -0.02
N ARG A 102 15.62 13.84 -0.73
CA ARG A 102 15.76 12.52 -0.09
C ARG A 102 16.99 12.42 0.81
N LYS A 103 18.12 13.02 0.41
CA LYS A 103 19.33 13.05 1.25
C LYS A 103 19.13 13.89 2.50
N GLU A 104 18.50 15.05 2.39
CA GLU A 104 18.20 15.93 3.53
C GLU A 104 17.21 15.25 4.49
N ASN A 105 16.16 14.64 3.94
CA ASN A 105 15.16 13.91 4.72
C ASN A 105 15.76 12.70 5.44
N HIS A 106 16.71 12.00 4.83
CA HIS A 106 17.42 10.89 5.47
C HIS A 106 18.18 11.32 6.73
N LEU A 107 18.81 12.50 6.71
CA LEU A 107 19.47 13.05 7.91
C LEU A 107 18.44 13.37 9.01
N ALA A 108 17.35 14.02 8.66
CA ALA A 108 16.30 14.34 9.62
C ALA A 108 15.63 13.07 10.20
N LEU A 109 15.37 12.05 9.37
CA LEU A 109 14.85 10.75 9.83
C LEU A 109 15.84 10.01 10.73
N HIS A 110 17.15 10.16 10.51
CA HIS A 110 18.16 9.61 11.41
C HIS A 110 18.09 10.24 12.81
N ASP A 111 17.85 11.55 12.93
CA ASP A 111 17.68 12.22 14.23
C ASP A 111 16.38 11.78 14.92
N ILE A 112 15.30 11.64 14.16
CA ILE A 112 14.02 11.11 14.64
C ILE A 112 14.19 9.68 15.18
N LYS A 113 14.88 8.80 14.43
CA LYS A 113 15.25 7.45 14.87
C LYS A 113 15.93 7.47 16.23
N ASN A 114 17.00 8.26 16.35
CA ASN A 114 17.79 8.32 17.59
C ASN A 114 16.94 8.82 18.76
N SER A 115 16.04 9.78 18.52
CA SER A 115 15.12 10.29 19.52
C SER A 115 14.13 9.22 19.97
N ILE A 116 13.53 8.47 19.03
CA ILE A 116 12.56 7.39 19.35
C ILE A 116 13.24 6.30 20.17
N LEU A 117 14.35 5.74 19.66
CA LEU A 117 15.04 4.61 20.32
C LEU A 117 15.56 4.98 21.71
N LYS A 118 15.91 6.25 21.94
CA LYS A 118 16.32 6.73 23.27
C LYS A 118 15.16 6.86 24.25
N ASN A 119 13.99 7.31 23.79
CA ASN A 119 12.89 7.69 24.67
C ASN A 119 11.80 6.64 24.82
N VAL A 120 11.69 5.68 23.88
CA VAL A 120 10.66 4.64 23.91
C VAL A 120 11.33 3.28 24.03
N SER A 121 11.46 2.80 25.28
CA SER A 121 12.10 1.52 25.56
C SER A 121 11.30 0.35 24.97
N GLY A 122 12.00 -0.58 24.31
CA GLY A 122 11.43 -1.75 23.66
C GLY A 122 11.11 -1.56 22.18
N SER A 123 11.18 -0.32 21.64
CA SER A 123 11.14 -0.08 20.20
C SER A 123 12.47 -0.47 19.56
N ALA A 124 12.43 -0.91 18.31
CA ALA A 124 13.62 -1.17 17.50
C ALA A 124 13.43 -0.62 16.08
N LEU A 125 14.50 -0.61 15.29
CA LEU A 125 14.37 -0.45 13.85
C LEU A 125 13.77 -1.73 13.26
N ALA A 126 12.90 -1.58 12.28
CA ALA A 126 12.46 -2.71 11.48
C ALA A 126 13.66 -3.40 10.82
N SER A 127 13.64 -4.72 10.75
CA SER A 127 14.72 -5.53 10.17
C SER A 127 14.95 -5.26 8.68
N ASP A 128 13.93 -4.69 8.00
CA ASP A 128 13.99 -4.29 6.60
C ASP A 128 14.47 -2.83 6.37
N GLN A 129 14.91 -2.11 7.43
CA GLN A 129 15.29 -0.70 7.32
C GLN A 129 16.40 -0.44 6.30
N ASP A 130 17.37 -1.34 6.17
CA ASP A 130 18.47 -1.19 5.21
C ASP A 130 18.02 -1.28 3.74
N TYR A 131 16.81 -1.79 3.49
CA TYR A 131 16.19 -1.88 2.17
C TYR A 131 15.23 -0.71 1.87
N ARG A 132 15.06 0.26 2.81
CA ARG A 132 14.21 1.43 2.64
C ARG A 132 14.98 2.60 2.06
N HIS A 133 14.34 3.34 1.15
CA HIS A 133 14.98 4.47 0.47
C HIS A 133 14.55 5.83 0.99
N THR A 134 13.38 5.95 1.61
CA THR A 134 12.76 7.25 1.88
C THR A 134 12.10 7.36 3.24
N ASP A 135 11.78 6.25 3.90
CA ASP A 135 11.11 6.25 5.19
C ASP A 135 11.94 5.57 6.30
N LEU A 136 11.49 5.78 7.52
CA LEU A 136 11.98 5.15 8.73
C LEU A 136 10.87 4.25 9.26
N ALA A 137 11.14 2.95 9.41
CA ALA A 137 10.22 2.01 10.03
C ALA A 137 10.67 1.66 11.46
N ILE A 138 9.81 1.93 12.42
CA ILE A 138 9.99 1.56 13.82
C ILE A 138 9.17 0.32 14.10
N ASP A 139 9.84 -0.75 14.47
CA ASP A 139 9.21 -2.01 14.88
C ASP A 139 8.63 -1.88 16.28
N PHE A 140 7.39 -2.33 16.43
CA PHE A 140 6.69 -2.40 17.71
C PHE A 140 6.01 -3.75 17.96
N ALA A 141 6.02 -4.68 16.98
CA ALA A 141 5.28 -5.94 17.07
C ALA A 141 5.77 -7.08 16.16
N GLU A 142 6.84 -6.91 15.37
CA GLU A 142 7.35 -7.98 14.47
C GLU A 142 8.49 -8.76 15.13
N ASP A 143 9.66 -8.15 15.28
CA ASP A 143 10.84 -8.78 15.88
C ASP A 143 11.04 -8.38 17.35
N VAL A 144 10.17 -7.53 17.88
CA VAL A 144 10.12 -7.13 19.30
C VAL A 144 8.82 -7.55 19.96
N SER A 145 8.80 -7.59 21.28
CA SER A 145 7.56 -7.78 22.02
C SER A 145 6.61 -6.62 21.76
N LEU A 146 5.33 -6.93 21.53
CA LEU A 146 4.29 -5.94 21.28
C LEU A 146 4.35 -4.79 22.30
N LEU A 147 4.52 -3.57 21.82
CA LEU A 147 4.52 -2.38 22.65
C LEU A 147 3.09 -2.01 23.11
N SER A 148 3.00 -1.34 24.25
CA SER A 148 1.72 -0.82 24.72
C SER A 148 1.20 0.31 23.81
N PRO A 149 -0.13 0.53 23.75
CA PRO A 149 -0.73 1.62 22.95
C PRO A 149 -0.17 3.01 23.27
N GLU A 150 0.22 3.26 24.54
CA GLU A 150 0.83 4.51 24.97
C GLU A 150 2.20 4.71 24.30
N LYS A 151 3.04 3.67 24.29
CA LYS A 151 4.36 3.71 23.63
C LYS A 151 4.24 3.91 22.13
N ILE A 152 3.29 3.26 21.48
CA ILE A 152 3.00 3.46 20.05
C ILE A 152 2.63 4.94 19.80
N LYS A 153 1.74 5.52 20.62
CA LYS A 153 1.38 6.94 20.54
C LYS A 153 2.58 7.86 20.81
N ASP A 154 3.48 7.51 21.70
CA ASP A 154 4.68 8.32 21.96
C ASP A 154 5.66 8.31 20.78
N ILE A 155 5.82 7.17 20.08
CA ILE A 155 6.61 7.12 18.83
C ILE A 155 6.00 8.07 17.79
N VAL A 156 4.69 7.99 17.56
CA VAL A 156 3.99 8.87 16.61
C VAL A 156 4.21 10.34 16.97
N LYS A 157 4.00 10.71 18.24
CA LYS A 157 4.19 12.11 18.71
C LYS A 157 5.63 12.61 18.52
N ILE A 158 6.63 11.77 18.78
CA ILE A 158 8.05 12.16 18.58
C ILE A 158 8.30 12.44 17.10
N ALA A 159 7.82 11.57 16.20
CA ALA A 159 7.98 11.75 14.77
C ALA A 159 7.25 13.01 14.26
N GLU A 160 5.99 13.20 14.63
CA GLU A 160 5.17 14.34 14.19
C GLU A 160 5.72 15.68 14.73
N LYS A 161 6.17 15.71 15.99
CA LYS A 161 6.81 16.91 16.58
C LYS A 161 8.09 17.31 15.84
N ALA A 162 8.78 16.35 15.26
CA ALA A 162 9.98 16.59 14.45
C ALA A 162 9.66 16.89 12.96
N GLY A 163 8.38 17.02 12.59
CA GLY A 163 7.93 17.37 11.24
C GLY A 163 7.76 16.18 10.30
N ALA A 164 7.84 14.94 10.78
CA ALA A 164 7.56 13.77 9.97
C ALA A 164 6.07 13.41 9.98
N MET A 165 5.60 12.82 8.90
CA MET A 165 4.37 12.03 8.90
C MET A 165 4.63 10.71 9.60
N ALA A 166 3.64 10.19 10.33
CA ALA A 166 3.72 8.88 10.97
C ALA A 166 2.44 8.08 10.74
N LYS A 167 2.57 6.85 10.30
CA LYS A 167 1.45 5.92 10.11
C LYS A 167 1.74 4.59 10.81
N VAL A 168 0.77 4.16 11.60
CA VAL A 168 0.80 2.87 12.27
C VAL A 168 0.26 1.81 11.32
N SER A 169 1.03 0.75 11.08
CA SER A 169 0.59 -0.47 10.41
C SER A 169 0.36 -1.57 11.45
N SER A 170 0.17 -2.81 11.02
CA SER A 170 -0.01 -3.96 11.93
C SER A 170 1.21 -4.26 12.79
N ILE A 171 2.43 -3.93 12.34
CA ILE A 171 3.70 -4.30 12.98
C ILE A 171 4.69 -3.14 13.12
N HIS A 172 4.60 -2.12 12.24
CA HIS A 172 5.55 -1.00 12.19
C HIS A 172 4.85 0.35 12.28
N ILE A 173 5.58 1.35 12.74
CA ILE A 173 5.25 2.76 12.56
C ILE A 173 6.18 3.30 11.48
N ASN A 174 5.61 3.60 10.30
CA ASN A 174 6.34 4.19 9.20
C ASN A 174 6.35 5.72 9.32
N CYS A 175 7.54 6.31 9.33
CA CYS A 175 7.76 7.75 9.45
C CYS A 175 8.47 8.27 8.19
N TRP A 176 7.95 9.35 7.58
CA TRP A 176 8.58 9.98 6.43
C TRP A 176 8.41 11.50 6.45
N ILE A 177 9.24 12.20 5.68
CA ILE A 177 9.16 13.65 5.52
C ILE A 177 8.63 13.95 4.12
N GLY A 178 7.63 14.82 4.05
CA GLY A 178 6.97 15.22 2.81
C GLY A 178 5.47 14.92 2.83
N SER A 179 4.77 15.40 1.79
CA SER A 179 3.31 15.32 1.69
C SER A 179 2.80 14.15 0.85
N HIS A 180 3.72 13.32 0.31
CA HIS A 180 3.33 12.16 -0.48
C HIS A 180 2.58 11.12 0.37
N ASN A 181 1.71 10.38 -0.27
CA ASN A 181 0.94 9.31 0.33
C ASN A 181 0.50 8.31 -0.74
N LYS A 182 -0.06 7.17 -0.33
CA LYS A 182 -0.56 6.13 -1.25
C LYS A 182 -1.42 6.72 -2.39
N LEU A 183 -2.36 7.62 -2.05
CA LEU A 183 -3.30 8.20 -3.01
C LEU A 183 -2.61 9.13 -4.00
N SER A 184 -1.87 10.14 -3.50
CA SER A 184 -1.26 11.16 -4.37
C SER A 184 -0.33 10.55 -5.42
N THR A 185 0.47 9.56 -5.02
CA THR A 185 1.39 8.88 -5.93
C THR A 185 0.69 7.93 -6.88
N SER A 186 -0.36 7.22 -6.41
CA SER A 186 -1.19 6.42 -7.31
C SER A 186 -1.83 7.28 -8.39
N LEU A 187 -2.40 8.44 -8.03
CA LEU A 187 -3.01 9.35 -9.00
C LEU A 187 -1.99 9.90 -10.01
N SER A 188 -0.81 10.31 -9.54
CA SER A 188 0.27 10.75 -10.42
C SER A 188 0.74 9.63 -11.36
N THR A 189 0.85 8.41 -10.87
CA THR A 189 1.22 7.24 -11.66
C THR A 189 0.17 6.91 -12.73
N LEU A 190 -1.11 6.93 -12.35
CA LEU A 190 -2.22 6.70 -13.28
C LEU A 190 -2.22 7.71 -14.44
N ASP A 191 -1.98 8.97 -14.15
CA ASP A 191 -1.92 10.05 -15.16
C ASP A 191 -0.65 9.96 -16.01
N GLN A 192 0.53 9.96 -15.38
CA GLN A 192 1.81 10.15 -16.07
C GLN A 192 2.34 8.88 -16.74
N VAL A 193 2.07 7.70 -16.17
CA VAL A 193 2.59 6.43 -16.68
C VAL A 193 1.55 5.71 -17.53
N PHE A 194 0.29 5.70 -17.09
CA PHE A 194 -0.77 4.94 -17.74
C PHE A 194 -1.73 5.80 -18.58
N GLY A 195 -1.58 7.13 -18.56
CA GLY A 195 -2.38 8.06 -19.37
C GLY A 195 -3.87 8.10 -19.00
N ILE A 196 -4.21 7.73 -17.76
CA ILE A 196 -5.60 7.73 -17.29
C ILE A 196 -5.99 9.14 -16.85
N SER A 197 -6.91 9.75 -17.59
CA SER A 197 -7.42 11.08 -17.26
C SER A 197 -8.21 11.08 -15.95
N LYS A 198 -8.22 12.21 -15.24
CA LYS A 198 -8.97 12.39 -14.00
C LYS A 198 -10.46 12.04 -14.12
N SER A 199 -11.05 12.29 -15.29
CA SER A 199 -12.46 11.96 -15.57
C SER A 199 -12.71 10.45 -15.62
N ASN A 200 -11.72 9.66 -15.99
CA ASN A 200 -11.85 8.21 -16.15
C ASN A 200 -11.51 7.43 -14.89
N ILE A 201 -10.76 8.02 -13.95
CA ILE A 201 -10.30 7.33 -12.74
C ILE A 201 -11.47 6.68 -11.98
N GLN A 202 -12.57 7.40 -11.79
CA GLN A 202 -13.71 6.90 -11.00
C GLN A 202 -14.42 5.70 -11.66
N ASN A 203 -14.31 5.58 -12.98
CA ASN A 203 -14.93 4.49 -13.73
C ASN A 203 -13.97 3.32 -13.98
N GLU A 204 -12.69 3.62 -14.28
CA GLU A 204 -11.74 2.62 -14.76
C GLU A 204 -10.86 2.02 -13.67
N VAL A 205 -10.78 2.67 -12.50
CA VAL A 205 -9.90 2.23 -11.40
C VAL A 205 -10.71 1.66 -10.25
N LEU A 206 -10.29 0.48 -9.78
CA LEU A 206 -10.77 -0.14 -8.56
C LEU A 206 -9.61 -0.19 -7.56
N PHE A 207 -9.89 0.11 -6.29
CA PHE A 207 -8.95 -0.07 -5.19
C PHE A 207 -9.45 -1.17 -4.24
N ILE A 208 -8.53 -2.02 -3.77
CA ILE A 208 -8.79 -3.02 -2.73
C ILE A 208 -7.75 -2.94 -1.63
N GLY A 209 -8.19 -2.97 -0.37
CA GLY A 209 -7.35 -2.85 0.84
C GLY A 209 -8.07 -3.39 2.08
N ASP A 210 -7.47 -3.21 3.27
CA ASP A 210 -7.99 -3.82 4.50
C ASP A 210 -7.86 -2.96 5.77
N SER A 211 -7.12 -1.85 5.75
CA SER A 211 -6.64 -1.22 6.98
C SER A 211 -6.80 0.31 7.00
N PRO A 212 -6.61 0.97 8.16
CA PRO A 212 -6.77 2.43 8.28
C PRO A 212 -5.81 3.25 7.41
N ASN A 213 -4.66 2.70 7.02
CA ASN A 213 -3.74 3.37 6.12
C ASN A 213 -4.30 3.51 4.68
N ASP A 214 -5.36 2.76 4.36
CA ASP A 214 -6.08 2.78 3.08
C ASP A 214 -7.28 3.74 3.06
N SER A 215 -7.61 4.38 4.18
CA SER A 215 -8.80 5.25 4.31
C SER A 215 -8.91 6.30 3.21
N MET A 216 -7.79 6.94 2.81
CA MET A 216 -7.78 7.92 1.73
C MET A 216 -8.10 7.31 0.37
N MET A 217 -7.70 6.06 0.14
CA MET A 217 -8.01 5.32 -1.06
C MET A 217 -9.49 4.91 -1.08
N PHE A 218 -10.03 4.43 0.04
CA PHE A 218 -11.46 4.10 0.18
C PHE A 218 -12.37 5.30 -0.05
N ASP A 219 -11.97 6.47 0.46
CA ASP A 219 -12.72 7.71 0.28
C ASP A 219 -12.72 8.20 -1.17
N TYR A 220 -11.57 8.12 -1.83
CA TYR A 220 -11.38 8.67 -3.17
C TYR A 220 -11.99 7.83 -4.29
N PHE A 221 -11.80 6.50 -4.28
CA PHE A 221 -12.22 5.64 -5.39
C PHE A 221 -13.68 5.22 -5.26
N ALA A 222 -14.49 5.49 -6.30
CA ALA A 222 -15.90 5.07 -6.36
C ALA A 222 -16.07 3.55 -6.32
N LYS A 223 -15.09 2.80 -6.82
CA LYS A 223 -15.03 1.33 -6.78
C LYS A 223 -13.98 0.90 -5.75
N SER A 224 -14.19 1.27 -4.47
CA SER A 224 -13.34 0.83 -3.36
C SER A 224 -13.90 -0.43 -2.71
N VAL A 225 -13.01 -1.40 -2.46
CA VAL A 225 -13.33 -2.72 -1.92
C VAL A 225 -12.50 -2.95 -0.65
N GLY A 226 -13.13 -3.37 0.43
CA GLY A 226 -12.44 -3.93 1.59
C GLY A 226 -12.42 -5.45 1.51
N VAL A 227 -11.31 -6.12 1.80
CA VAL A 227 -11.36 -7.54 2.13
C VAL A 227 -12.01 -7.71 3.51
N ALA A 228 -12.63 -8.87 3.79
CA ALA A 228 -13.50 -9.03 4.96
C ALA A 228 -12.85 -8.66 6.30
N ASN A 229 -11.53 -8.75 6.44
CA ASN A 229 -10.81 -8.33 7.65
C ASN A 229 -10.79 -6.81 7.89
N VAL A 230 -11.20 -5.98 6.91
CA VAL A 230 -11.41 -4.53 7.12
C VAL A 230 -12.39 -4.25 8.27
N MET A 231 -13.28 -5.19 8.55
CA MET A 231 -14.23 -5.11 9.68
C MET A 231 -13.54 -5.03 11.04
N ASN A 232 -12.32 -5.51 11.17
CA ASN A 232 -11.57 -5.47 12.43
C ASN A 232 -11.15 -4.04 12.82
N CYS A 233 -11.12 -3.11 11.86
CA CYS A 233 -10.72 -1.72 12.06
C CYS A 233 -11.76 -0.71 11.53
N ILE A 234 -13.00 -1.13 11.33
CA ILE A 234 -14.05 -0.32 10.69
C ILE A 234 -14.28 1.01 11.43
N ASP A 235 -14.19 1.01 12.77
CA ASP A 235 -14.37 2.20 13.59
C ASP A 235 -13.19 3.18 13.53
N GLU A 236 -12.06 2.76 12.96
CA GLU A 236 -10.88 3.59 12.75
C GLU A 236 -10.86 4.23 11.36
N LEU A 237 -11.74 3.82 10.45
CA LEU A 237 -11.82 4.34 9.09
C LEU A 237 -12.65 5.64 9.06
N ASN A 238 -12.10 6.68 8.45
CA ASN A 238 -12.87 7.92 8.19
C ASN A 238 -14.03 7.67 7.23
N GLN A 239 -13.81 6.85 6.22
CA GLN A 239 -14.80 6.39 5.27
C GLN A 239 -14.60 4.87 5.04
N PRO A 240 -15.64 4.05 5.21
CA PRO A 240 -15.57 2.65 4.87
C PRO A 240 -15.50 2.46 3.35
N PRO A 241 -14.94 1.34 2.85
CA PRO A 241 -15.00 1.00 1.43
C PRO A 241 -16.45 0.88 0.96
N LYS A 242 -16.70 1.07 -0.34
CA LYS A 242 -18.06 0.95 -0.92
C LYS A 242 -18.54 -0.50 -0.91
N TYR A 243 -17.62 -1.43 -1.16
CA TYR A 243 -17.89 -2.86 -1.26
C TYR A 243 -17.00 -3.64 -0.30
N ILE A 244 -17.42 -4.85 0.04
CA ILE A 244 -16.67 -5.77 0.89
C ILE A 244 -16.72 -7.19 0.30
N THR A 245 -15.58 -7.91 0.39
CA THR A 245 -15.54 -9.34 0.04
C THR A 245 -16.14 -10.20 1.16
N SER A 246 -16.57 -11.41 0.83
CA SER A 246 -17.02 -12.39 1.83
C SER A 246 -15.86 -13.06 2.54
N LYS A 247 -14.69 -13.11 1.89
CA LYS A 247 -13.49 -13.78 2.39
C LYS A 247 -12.45 -12.77 2.87
N HIS A 248 -11.56 -13.24 3.75
CA HIS A 248 -10.49 -12.44 4.32
C HIS A 248 -9.25 -12.45 3.44
N SER A 249 -8.45 -11.38 3.52
CA SER A 249 -7.07 -11.30 3.01
C SER A 249 -6.94 -11.79 1.57
N GLY A 250 -5.90 -12.57 1.24
CA GLY A 250 -5.67 -13.08 -0.10
C GLY A 250 -6.84 -13.88 -0.70
N ASP A 251 -7.64 -14.57 0.11
CA ASP A 251 -8.83 -15.26 -0.38
C ASP A 251 -9.95 -14.27 -0.77
N GLY A 252 -10.03 -13.09 -0.12
CA GLY A 252 -10.90 -11.99 -0.50
C GLY A 252 -10.46 -11.34 -1.82
N PHE A 253 -9.15 -11.17 -2.01
CA PHE A 253 -8.61 -10.72 -3.30
C PHE A 253 -8.95 -11.70 -4.43
N VAL A 254 -8.81 -13.01 -4.20
CA VAL A 254 -9.21 -14.05 -5.18
C VAL A 254 -10.70 -13.95 -5.52
N GLU A 255 -11.57 -13.74 -4.53
CA GLU A 255 -13.02 -13.57 -4.74
C GLU A 255 -13.31 -12.38 -5.68
N LEU A 256 -12.63 -11.24 -5.49
CA LEU A 256 -12.76 -10.09 -6.39
C LEU A 256 -12.20 -10.38 -7.79
N ALA A 257 -11.03 -11.03 -7.89
CA ALA A 257 -10.42 -11.40 -9.16
C ALA A 257 -11.35 -12.31 -9.98
N ASP A 258 -11.93 -13.33 -9.33
CA ASP A 258 -12.89 -14.23 -9.97
C ASP A 258 -14.13 -13.49 -10.50
N LEU A 259 -14.61 -12.49 -9.75
CA LEU A 259 -15.75 -11.66 -10.17
C LEU A 259 -15.40 -10.83 -11.42
N LEU A 260 -14.23 -10.21 -11.44
CA LEU A 260 -13.74 -9.41 -12.56
C LEU A 260 -13.47 -10.24 -13.81
N LEU A 261 -12.99 -11.47 -13.66
CA LEU A 261 -12.69 -12.38 -14.79
C LEU A 261 -13.94 -13.01 -15.44
N ARG A 262 -15.09 -13.03 -14.74
CA ARG A 262 -16.36 -13.57 -15.24
C ARG A 262 -17.28 -12.52 -15.89
N ARG A 263 -16.86 -11.27 -15.94
CA ARG A 263 -17.64 -10.13 -16.47
C ARG A 263 -17.96 -10.24 -17.96
#